data_8dc8fb5acf18ba46363d1311eb3315cb
#
_entry.id   8dc8fb5acf18ba46363d1311eb3315cb
#
_cell.length_a   1.000
_cell.length_b   1.000
_cell.length_c   1.000
_cell.angle_alpha   90.00
_cell.angle_beta   90.00
_cell.angle_gamma   90.00
#
_symmetry.space_group_name_H-M   'P 1'
#
loop_
_entity.id
_entity.type
_entity.pdbx_description
1 polymer ?
#
loop_
_entity_poly.entity_id
_entity_poly.type
_entity_poly.pdbx_seq_one_letter_code
_entity_poly.pdbx_strand_id
1 'polypeptide(L)'
;MTKKLAGSAAALMSGTLLLGACAGGGPSSAEGAFTDDKIVIGVLNDQSGVYKDLSGPNSVTAVEMAVQDYLEKYGDDAVVTEEQIEVITADHQNEPDVANTKAQEMYDRQGADIILDVPASSAALAVASQADQKKKLHFNIGAATTELTGAQCSPYVFHWAYDTYMLANGTGKTVTENGGKDWQIIYPDYAFGQDMEKSFTEAVTEAGGTVSGSIATPFPNDNFSTFLTKAASGGPDVIGTMQAGGDLINLVKQYNEAGLRDQGISLAVGLMFITDIHSLGVDQFEGTTFTDAWYWDMDEESREWADRFLEEAGSRPSFAHAGNYSAALQYLEAVQATETDDADTIVEDLNGKEVEDVFLRNGKIRAEDHRVIHDVYLAEVKAPDEVTEDWDYQNILNTIPAEEAFQPVDESGCEMG
;
A
#
# COMPACT_ATOMS: atom_id res chain seq x y z
N MET A 1 12.62 78.56 -23.67
CA MET A 1 13.12 79.67 -22.83
C MET A 1 13.79 79.07 -21.64
N THR A 2 15.07 78.98 -21.72
CA THR A 2 16.11 79.69 -20.92
C THR A 2 16.29 79.09 -19.48
N LYS A 3 17.38 78.34 -19.31
CA LYS A 3 18.69 78.73 -18.72
C LYS A 3 18.70 78.65 -17.22
N LYS A 4 19.67 78.18 -16.47
CA LYS A 4 21.12 77.93 -16.53
C LYS A 4 21.50 77.44 -15.12
N LEU A 5 22.31 76.41 -14.95
CA LEU A 5 23.76 76.47 -14.68
C LEU A 5 24.20 76.84 -13.26
N ALA A 6 25.00 75.94 -12.70
CA ALA A 6 26.27 76.01 -12.00
C ALA A 6 26.15 75.87 -10.49
N GLY A 7 27.03 75.27 -9.83
CA GLY A 7 28.38 74.70 -10.01
C GLY A 7 28.95 74.21 -8.71
N SER A 8 29.86 73.34 -8.83
CA SER A 8 31.00 72.88 -8.03
C SER A 8 31.21 73.37 -6.59
N ALA A 9 31.61 72.41 -5.73
CA ALA A 9 32.92 72.47 -5.05
C ALA A 9 33.22 71.12 -4.36
N ALA A 10 34.39 70.62 -4.63
CA ALA A 10 35.01 69.47 -4.01
C ALA A 10 35.58 69.81 -2.61
N ALA A 11 35.53 68.88 -1.71
CA ALA A 11 36.44 68.86 -0.56
C ALA A 11 36.79 67.38 -0.26
N LEU A 12 38.05 67.05 -0.55
CA LEU A 12 38.74 65.86 -0.03
C LEU A 12 38.95 65.98 1.46
N MET A 13 38.64 64.99 2.24
CA MET A 13 39.32 64.67 3.47
C MET A 13 39.50 63.18 3.63
N SER A 14 40.76 62.77 3.66
CA SER A 14 41.27 61.46 4.00
C SER A 14 41.01 61.11 5.45
N GLY A 15 40.56 59.92 5.73
CA GLY A 15 40.39 59.43 7.12
C GLY A 15 40.48 57.89 7.13
N THR A 16 41.62 57.46 7.42
CA THR A 16 42.21 56.22 7.99
C THR A 16 41.32 54.96 8.15
N LEU A 17 41.82 53.88 7.57
CA LEU A 17 41.46 52.48 7.84
C LEU A 17 41.48 52.13 9.33
N LEU A 18 40.44 51.43 9.75
CA LEU A 18 40.48 50.48 10.84
C LEU A 18 39.86 49.17 10.33
N LEU A 19 40.74 48.18 10.04
CA LEU A 19 40.35 46.79 9.87
C LEU A 19 39.81 46.26 11.22
N GLY A 20 38.51 46.09 11.30
CA GLY A 20 37.84 45.25 12.30
C GLY A 20 37.39 43.95 11.61
N ALA A 21 38.21 42.91 11.67
CA ALA A 21 37.79 41.56 11.36
C ALA A 21 36.86 41.08 12.47
N CYS A 22 35.56 41.18 12.30
CA CYS A 22 34.59 40.34 12.98
C CYS A 22 34.29 39.19 12.07
N ALA A 23 34.95 38.05 12.32
CA ALA A 23 34.48 36.75 11.90
C ALA A 23 33.19 36.45 12.68
N GLY A 24 32.07 36.87 12.13
CA GLY A 24 30.76 36.36 12.48
C GLY A 24 30.58 35.12 11.63
N GLY A 25 30.97 33.96 12.12
CA GLY A 25 30.39 32.71 11.68
C GLY A 25 28.91 32.78 12.02
N GLY A 26 28.05 33.03 11.03
CA GLY A 26 26.67 32.67 11.14
C GLY A 26 26.60 31.17 11.31
N PRO A 27 25.65 30.63 12.05
CA PRO A 27 25.45 29.20 12.05
C PRO A 27 25.22 28.81 10.58
N SER A 28 26.04 27.88 10.09
CA SER A 28 25.74 27.07 8.95
C SER A 28 24.33 26.51 9.23
N SER A 29 23.35 26.87 8.44
CA SER A 29 22.10 26.12 8.39
C SER A 29 22.53 24.68 8.13
N ALA A 30 22.34 23.82 9.10
CA ALA A 30 22.54 22.40 8.93
C ALA A 30 21.70 21.96 7.74
N GLU A 31 22.32 21.39 6.73
CA GLU A 31 21.65 20.49 5.81
C GLU A 31 20.99 19.44 6.70
N GLY A 32 19.62 19.37 6.74
CA GLY A 32 18.87 18.52 7.65
C GLY A 32 17.84 19.21 8.52
N ALA A 33 17.54 20.48 8.30
CA ALA A 33 16.43 21.13 9.02
C ALA A 33 15.07 20.68 8.44
N PHE A 34 14.09 20.47 9.32
CA PHE A 34 12.69 20.24 8.94
C PHE A 34 12.15 21.42 8.10
N THR A 35 11.26 21.11 7.14
CA THR A 35 10.67 22.13 6.25
C THR A 35 9.75 23.08 7.02
N ASP A 36 9.13 22.58 8.08
CA ASP A 36 8.39 23.35 9.08
C ASP A 36 8.54 22.72 10.49
N ASP A 37 7.71 23.13 11.44
CA ASP A 37 7.81 22.64 12.83
C ASP A 37 7.03 21.32 13.06
N LYS A 38 6.58 20.63 12.01
CA LYS A 38 5.72 19.45 12.10
C LYS A 38 6.12 18.36 11.11
N ILE A 39 5.76 17.12 11.45
CA ILE A 39 5.65 15.97 10.55
C ILE A 39 4.17 15.66 10.36
N VAL A 40 3.67 15.74 9.15
CA VAL A 40 2.26 15.48 8.83
C VAL A 40 2.12 14.21 7.99
N ILE A 41 1.51 13.18 8.59
CA ILE A 41 1.25 11.89 7.96
C ILE A 41 -0.20 11.85 7.49
N GLY A 42 -0.43 11.80 6.19
CA GLY A 42 -1.75 11.68 5.59
C GLY A 42 -2.17 10.22 5.39
N VAL A 43 -3.33 9.82 5.90
CA VAL A 43 -3.96 8.53 5.57
C VAL A 43 -5.12 8.80 4.63
N LEU A 44 -4.95 8.45 3.36
CA LEU A 44 -5.94 8.68 2.31
C LEU A 44 -6.50 7.35 1.82
N ASN A 45 -7.70 7.00 2.24
CA ASN A 45 -8.26 5.67 1.93
C ASN A 45 -9.78 5.70 1.71
N ASP A 46 -10.39 4.53 1.53
CA ASP A 46 -11.84 4.37 1.47
C ASP A 46 -12.39 4.17 2.89
N GLN A 47 -13.08 5.18 3.41
CA GLN A 47 -13.64 5.15 4.76
C GLN A 47 -15.12 4.75 4.80
N SER A 48 -15.79 4.69 3.67
CA SER A 48 -17.24 4.51 3.61
C SER A 48 -17.74 3.55 2.53
N GLY A 49 -16.91 3.19 1.55
CA GLY A 49 -17.27 2.37 0.39
C GLY A 49 -16.97 0.87 0.56
N VAL A 50 -16.73 0.21 -0.57
CA VAL A 50 -16.57 -1.25 -0.64
C VAL A 50 -15.24 -1.76 -0.06
N TYR A 51 -14.24 -0.88 0.10
CA TYR A 51 -12.92 -1.21 0.65
C TYR A 51 -12.71 -0.73 2.10
N LYS A 52 -13.77 -0.20 2.75
CA LYS A 52 -13.68 0.34 4.12
C LYS A 52 -13.24 -0.69 5.17
N ASP A 53 -13.52 -1.97 4.97
CA ASP A 53 -13.24 -3.03 5.94
C ASP A 53 -11.88 -3.70 5.70
N LEU A 54 -11.24 -3.51 4.54
CA LEU A 54 -9.92 -4.08 4.27
C LEU A 54 -8.78 -3.18 4.75
N SER A 55 -8.94 -1.87 4.67
CA SER A 55 -8.01 -0.87 5.23
C SER A 55 -8.81 0.18 6.03
N GLY A 56 -9.42 1.17 5.41
CA GLY A 56 -10.41 2.07 5.98
C GLY A 56 -9.97 2.82 7.25
N PRO A 57 -10.92 3.13 8.15
CA PRO A 57 -10.61 3.88 9.37
C PRO A 57 -9.58 3.22 10.28
N ASN A 58 -9.51 1.89 10.30
CA ASN A 58 -8.57 1.15 11.14
C ASN A 58 -7.11 1.28 10.68
N SER A 59 -6.84 1.69 9.43
CA SER A 59 -5.49 2.08 9.01
C SER A 59 -4.99 3.33 9.73
N VAL A 60 -5.88 4.24 10.12
CA VAL A 60 -5.51 5.41 10.94
C VAL A 60 -5.02 4.94 12.31
N THR A 61 -5.76 4.02 12.95
CA THR A 61 -5.35 3.42 14.23
C THR A 61 -3.96 2.77 14.11
N ALA A 62 -3.69 2.02 13.03
CA ALA A 62 -2.39 1.40 12.79
C ALA A 62 -1.26 2.45 12.69
N VAL A 63 -1.49 3.55 11.99
CA VAL A 63 -0.52 4.66 11.87
C VAL A 63 -0.31 5.35 13.21
N GLU A 64 -1.37 5.60 13.99
CA GLU A 64 -1.28 6.18 15.34
C GLU A 64 -0.49 5.26 16.29
N MET A 65 -0.66 3.94 16.21
CA MET A 65 0.15 2.97 16.96
C MET A 65 1.63 3.04 16.57
N ALA A 66 1.95 3.22 15.28
CA ALA A 66 3.34 3.39 14.83
C ALA A 66 3.97 4.67 15.38
N VAL A 67 3.21 5.76 15.45
CA VAL A 67 3.65 7.02 16.10
C VAL A 67 3.93 6.80 17.58
N GLN A 68 3.05 6.10 18.30
CA GLN A 68 3.25 5.79 19.71
C GLN A 68 4.51 4.95 19.93
N ASP A 69 4.70 3.88 19.15
CA ASP A 69 5.85 2.99 19.28
C ASP A 69 7.17 3.70 18.94
N TYR A 70 7.18 4.60 17.95
CA TYR A 70 8.31 5.47 17.66
C TYR A 70 8.66 6.36 18.88
N LEU A 71 7.68 7.04 19.46
CA LEU A 71 7.87 7.92 20.60
C LEU A 71 8.31 7.13 21.86
N GLU A 72 7.76 5.93 22.08
CA GLU A 72 8.18 5.07 23.18
C GLU A 72 9.63 4.58 23.00
N LYS A 73 10.01 4.22 21.77
CA LYS A 73 11.36 3.73 21.45
C LYS A 73 12.44 4.79 21.69
N TYR A 74 12.19 6.01 21.27
CA TYR A 74 13.19 7.08 21.31
C TYR A 74 13.08 7.99 22.55
N GLY A 75 11.90 8.15 23.13
CA GLY A 75 11.68 8.98 24.32
C GLY A 75 12.21 10.39 24.16
N ASP A 76 13.09 10.81 25.08
CA ASP A 76 13.73 12.14 25.05
C ASP A 76 14.75 12.31 23.89
N ASP A 77 15.15 11.21 23.23
CA ASP A 77 16.09 11.22 22.08
C ASP A 77 15.37 11.28 20.74
N ALA A 78 14.03 11.33 20.72
CA ALA A 78 13.25 11.49 19.50
C ALA A 78 13.52 12.87 18.86
N VAL A 79 13.80 12.89 17.55
CA VAL A 79 14.07 14.14 16.81
C VAL A 79 12.82 14.97 16.60
N VAL A 80 11.63 14.36 16.69
CA VAL A 80 10.32 15.00 16.68
C VAL A 80 9.50 14.56 17.89
N THR A 81 8.80 15.49 18.51
CA THR A 81 7.95 15.24 19.69
C THR A 81 6.52 14.89 19.28
N GLU A 82 5.72 14.38 20.22
CA GLU A 82 4.30 14.08 20.01
C GLU A 82 3.53 15.29 19.45
N GLU A 83 3.79 16.50 19.96
CA GLU A 83 3.10 17.71 19.50
C GLU A 83 3.49 18.14 18.07
N GLN A 84 4.60 17.60 17.55
CA GLN A 84 5.08 17.87 16.21
C GLN A 84 4.58 16.86 15.18
N ILE A 85 4.06 15.70 15.58
CA ILE A 85 3.53 14.70 14.68
C ILE A 85 2.02 14.86 14.57
N GLU A 86 1.50 15.00 13.36
CA GLU A 86 0.07 15.12 13.07
C GLU A 86 -0.36 14.04 12.08
N VAL A 87 -1.38 13.26 12.43
CA VAL A 87 -2.02 12.30 11.51
C VAL A 87 -3.30 12.92 10.99
N ILE A 88 -3.40 13.08 9.68
CA ILE A 88 -4.58 13.61 9.00
C ILE A 88 -5.21 12.54 8.10
N THR A 89 -6.51 12.62 7.88
CA THR A 89 -7.24 11.58 7.13
C THR A 89 -8.23 12.16 6.15
N ALA A 90 -8.46 11.45 5.04
CA ALA A 90 -9.52 11.77 4.09
C ALA A 90 -10.05 10.51 3.38
N ASP A 91 -11.32 10.58 2.98
CA ASP A 91 -12.00 9.55 2.19
C ASP A 91 -11.89 9.86 0.70
N HIS A 92 -11.28 8.96 -0.08
CA HIS A 92 -11.19 9.08 -1.55
C HIS A 92 -12.37 8.41 -2.28
N GLN A 93 -13.24 7.67 -1.56
CA GLN A 93 -14.45 7.05 -2.11
C GLN A 93 -14.20 6.11 -3.31
N ASN A 94 -12.99 5.57 -3.43
CA ASN A 94 -12.49 4.79 -4.57
C ASN A 94 -12.52 5.53 -5.94
N GLU A 95 -12.66 6.85 -5.92
CA GLU A 95 -12.73 7.69 -7.12
C GLU A 95 -11.38 8.41 -7.36
N PRO A 96 -10.73 8.19 -8.51
CA PRO A 96 -9.41 8.77 -8.78
C PRO A 96 -9.39 10.30 -8.79
N ASP A 97 -10.45 10.96 -9.25
CA ASP A 97 -10.56 12.42 -9.25
C ASP A 97 -10.68 12.98 -7.82
N VAL A 98 -11.39 12.26 -6.94
CA VAL A 98 -11.50 12.61 -5.51
C VAL A 98 -10.15 12.41 -4.82
N ALA A 99 -9.49 11.27 -5.07
CA ALA A 99 -8.15 10.97 -4.53
C ALA A 99 -7.13 12.04 -4.94
N ASN A 100 -7.09 12.39 -6.24
CA ASN A 100 -6.23 13.46 -6.77
C ASN A 100 -6.48 14.79 -6.05
N THR A 101 -7.75 15.17 -5.86
CA THR A 101 -8.12 16.43 -5.19
C THR A 101 -7.73 16.40 -3.72
N LYS A 102 -7.96 15.27 -3.01
CA LYS A 102 -7.62 15.10 -1.61
C LYS A 102 -6.10 15.08 -1.38
N ALA A 103 -5.35 14.38 -2.23
CA ALA A 103 -3.90 14.39 -2.18
C ALA A 103 -3.33 15.81 -2.37
N GLN A 104 -3.86 16.56 -3.34
CA GLN A 104 -3.48 17.95 -3.52
C GLN A 104 -3.81 18.81 -2.29
N GLU A 105 -4.97 18.62 -1.67
CA GLU A 105 -5.36 19.33 -0.45
C GLU A 105 -4.42 19.00 0.72
N MET A 106 -4.10 17.70 0.92
CA MET A 106 -3.18 17.24 1.96
C MET A 106 -1.78 17.83 1.78
N TYR A 107 -1.18 17.72 0.60
CA TYR A 107 0.16 18.23 0.35
C TYR A 107 0.22 19.77 0.38
N ASP A 108 -0.70 20.49 -0.29
CA ASP A 108 -0.56 21.94 -0.51
C ASP A 108 -1.12 22.79 0.63
N ARG A 109 -2.10 22.28 1.39
CA ARG A 109 -2.83 23.07 2.38
C ARG A 109 -2.70 22.56 3.80
N GLN A 110 -2.58 21.23 3.96
CA GLN A 110 -2.48 20.60 5.27
C GLN A 110 -1.02 20.27 5.63
N GLY A 111 -0.08 20.43 4.68
CA GLY A 111 1.34 20.26 4.91
C GLY A 111 1.80 18.82 4.98
N ALA A 112 1.04 17.86 4.41
CA ALA A 112 1.44 16.46 4.44
C ALA A 112 2.83 16.25 3.82
N ASP A 113 3.70 15.56 4.56
CA ASP A 113 5.02 15.14 4.09
C ASP A 113 4.94 13.82 3.36
N ILE A 114 4.01 12.98 3.78
CA ILE A 114 3.75 11.68 3.22
C ILE A 114 2.24 11.39 3.17
N ILE A 115 1.80 10.66 2.14
CA ILE A 115 0.46 10.05 2.08
C ILE A 115 0.62 8.53 2.07
N LEU A 116 -0.13 7.86 2.95
CA LEU A 116 -0.16 6.42 3.12
C LEU A 116 -1.47 5.81 2.59
N ASP A 117 -1.45 4.48 2.37
CA ASP A 117 -2.58 3.59 2.07
C ASP A 117 -3.05 3.64 0.60
N VAL A 118 -4.16 4.28 0.28
CA VAL A 118 -4.80 4.43 -1.04
C VAL A 118 -5.16 3.10 -1.71
N PRO A 119 -6.18 2.37 -1.22
CA PRO A 119 -6.47 0.99 -1.65
C PRO A 119 -6.99 0.82 -3.09
N ALA A 120 -7.59 1.82 -3.72
CA ALA A 120 -8.06 1.70 -5.10
C ALA A 120 -6.94 2.03 -6.10
N SER A 121 -6.54 1.08 -6.97
CA SER A 121 -5.39 1.24 -7.88
C SER A 121 -5.45 2.48 -8.77
N SER A 122 -6.62 2.81 -9.35
CA SER A 122 -6.75 4.06 -10.13
C SER A 122 -6.57 5.32 -9.28
N ALA A 123 -7.00 5.29 -8.02
CA ALA A 123 -6.79 6.37 -7.05
C ALA A 123 -5.31 6.46 -6.67
N ALA A 124 -4.65 5.32 -6.42
CA ALA A 124 -3.23 5.26 -6.08
C ALA A 124 -2.35 5.84 -7.19
N LEU A 125 -2.61 5.52 -8.45
CA LEU A 125 -1.89 6.10 -9.59
C LEU A 125 -2.10 7.63 -9.68
N ALA A 126 -3.29 8.12 -9.36
CA ALA A 126 -3.54 9.57 -9.31
C ALA A 126 -2.78 10.25 -8.16
N VAL A 127 -2.71 9.63 -6.98
CA VAL A 127 -1.92 10.13 -5.83
C VAL A 127 -0.43 10.05 -6.12
N ALA A 128 0.06 8.96 -6.72
CA ALA A 128 1.45 8.80 -7.15
C ALA A 128 1.89 9.94 -8.08
N SER A 129 1.05 10.30 -9.06
CA SER A 129 1.30 11.45 -9.94
C SER A 129 1.37 12.80 -9.19
N GLN A 130 0.58 12.97 -8.12
CA GLN A 130 0.67 14.17 -7.28
C GLN A 130 1.95 14.19 -6.44
N ALA A 131 2.32 13.05 -5.87
CA ALA A 131 3.55 12.89 -5.08
C ALA A 131 4.78 13.23 -5.93
N ASP A 132 4.87 12.67 -7.14
CA ASP A 132 5.94 12.93 -8.09
C ASP A 132 6.05 14.42 -8.46
N GLN A 133 4.94 15.03 -8.88
CA GLN A 133 4.91 16.44 -9.27
C GLN A 133 5.30 17.40 -8.14
N LYS A 134 5.00 17.04 -6.89
CA LYS A 134 5.23 17.88 -5.71
C LYS A 134 6.52 17.53 -4.98
N LYS A 135 7.18 16.44 -5.36
CA LYS A 135 8.32 15.85 -4.63
C LYS A 135 7.98 15.59 -3.16
N LYS A 136 6.84 14.98 -2.94
CA LYS A 136 6.34 14.53 -1.63
C LYS A 136 6.19 13.02 -1.66
N LEU A 137 6.25 12.38 -0.49
CA LEU A 137 6.25 10.93 -0.40
C LEU A 137 4.84 10.34 -0.51
N HIS A 138 4.72 9.20 -1.20
CA HIS A 138 3.55 8.34 -1.17
C HIS A 138 4.00 6.89 -0.95
N PHE A 139 3.66 6.33 0.22
CA PHE A 139 3.83 4.90 0.45
C PHE A 139 2.48 4.23 0.24
N ASN A 140 2.39 3.45 -0.82
CA ASN A 140 1.19 2.73 -1.16
C ASN A 140 1.14 1.38 -0.46
N ILE A 141 0.11 1.15 0.32
CA ILE A 141 -0.12 -0.10 1.05
C ILE A 141 -1.32 -0.83 0.44
N GLY A 142 -2.38 -0.10 0.16
CA GLY A 142 -3.69 -0.67 -0.10
C GLY A 142 -3.97 -1.06 -1.55
N ALA A 143 -3.30 -0.46 -2.56
CA ALA A 143 -3.51 -0.81 -3.96
C ALA A 143 -2.54 -1.88 -4.44
N ALA A 144 -2.97 -2.67 -5.42
CA ALA A 144 -2.22 -3.83 -5.88
C ALA A 144 -1.56 -3.65 -7.25
N THR A 145 -1.87 -2.61 -8.02
CA THR A 145 -1.37 -2.52 -9.40
C THR A 145 0.16 -2.45 -9.48
N THR A 146 0.74 -3.32 -10.30
CA THR A 146 2.18 -3.33 -10.61
C THR A 146 2.65 -2.07 -11.32
N GLU A 147 1.75 -1.26 -11.88
CA GLU A 147 2.10 0.00 -12.55
C GLU A 147 2.82 1.00 -11.62
N LEU A 148 2.58 0.94 -10.30
CA LEU A 148 3.22 1.82 -9.30
C LEU A 148 4.74 1.61 -9.21
N THR A 149 5.22 0.41 -9.50
CA THR A 149 6.64 0.02 -9.55
C THR A 149 7.06 -0.44 -10.94
N GLY A 150 6.18 -0.22 -11.92
CA GLY A 150 6.35 -0.51 -13.34
C GLY A 150 6.44 0.76 -14.17
N ALA A 151 5.63 0.85 -15.22
CA ALA A 151 5.67 1.94 -16.18
C ALA A 151 5.33 3.33 -15.59
N GLN A 152 4.73 3.39 -14.39
CA GLN A 152 4.39 4.63 -13.68
C GLN A 152 5.16 4.78 -12.36
N CYS A 153 6.31 4.11 -12.23
CA CYS A 153 7.17 4.26 -11.06
C CYS A 153 7.69 5.71 -10.93
N SER A 154 7.94 6.12 -9.69
CA SER A 154 8.42 7.45 -9.35
C SER A 154 9.39 7.39 -8.18
N PRO A 155 10.41 8.26 -8.13
CA PRO A 155 11.34 8.34 -7.01
C PRO A 155 10.67 8.64 -5.64
N TYR A 156 9.43 9.11 -5.62
CA TYR A 156 8.72 9.50 -4.41
C TYR A 156 7.61 8.51 -4.01
N VAL A 157 7.50 7.38 -4.74
CA VAL A 157 6.44 6.39 -4.51
C VAL A 157 7.05 5.06 -4.14
N PHE A 158 6.62 4.50 -3.01
CA PHE A 158 7.00 3.18 -2.54
C PHE A 158 5.77 2.28 -2.52
N HIS A 159 5.89 1.07 -3.05
CA HIS A 159 4.81 0.10 -3.04
C HIS A 159 5.08 -0.95 -1.96
N TRP A 160 4.31 -0.93 -0.86
CA TRP A 160 4.70 -1.52 0.41
C TRP A 160 4.28 -2.98 0.59
N ALA A 161 2.97 -3.26 0.56
CA ALA A 161 2.48 -4.52 1.11
C ALA A 161 2.37 -5.67 0.10
N TYR A 162 1.73 -5.47 -1.05
CA TYR A 162 1.42 -6.54 -2.00
C TYR A 162 1.22 -5.97 -3.40
N ASP A 163 1.14 -6.85 -4.41
CA ASP A 163 0.77 -6.47 -5.77
C ASP A 163 0.09 -7.63 -6.53
N THR A 164 -0.39 -7.33 -7.72
CA THR A 164 -1.11 -8.30 -8.55
C THR A 164 -0.22 -9.44 -9.02
N TYR A 165 1.09 -9.21 -9.21
CA TYR A 165 2.05 -10.26 -9.56
C TYR A 165 2.21 -11.28 -8.41
N MET A 166 2.44 -10.78 -7.18
CA MET A 166 2.55 -11.62 -5.98
C MET A 166 1.32 -12.51 -5.79
N LEU A 167 0.11 -11.92 -5.90
CA LEU A 167 -1.15 -12.65 -5.76
C LEU A 167 -1.31 -13.74 -6.83
N ALA A 168 -1.03 -13.41 -8.08
CA ALA A 168 -1.14 -14.33 -9.20
C ALA A 168 -0.10 -15.45 -9.14
N ASN A 169 1.14 -15.09 -8.78
CA ASN A 169 2.26 -16.05 -8.68
C ASN A 169 2.02 -17.07 -7.55
N GLY A 170 1.47 -16.64 -6.40
CA GLY A 170 1.10 -17.55 -5.32
C GLY A 170 -0.18 -18.34 -5.62
N THR A 171 -1.32 -17.66 -5.72
CA THR A 171 -2.64 -18.29 -5.88
C THR A 171 -2.86 -18.88 -7.25
N GLY A 172 -2.61 -18.13 -8.32
CA GLY A 172 -2.88 -18.56 -9.70
C GLY A 172 -2.08 -19.80 -10.10
N LYS A 173 -0.77 -19.82 -9.82
CA LYS A 173 0.09 -20.98 -10.06
C LYS A 173 -0.34 -22.18 -9.23
N THR A 174 -0.53 -22.01 -7.92
CA THR A 174 -0.87 -23.11 -7.01
C THR A 174 -2.17 -23.79 -7.41
N VAL A 175 -3.24 -23.03 -7.66
CA VAL A 175 -4.54 -23.61 -8.07
C VAL A 175 -4.43 -24.33 -9.41
N THR A 176 -3.65 -23.77 -10.34
CA THR A 176 -3.43 -24.39 -11.66
C THR A 176 -2.62 -25.67 -11.55
N GLU A 177 -1.55 -25.71 -10.76
CA GLU A 177 -0.71 -26.88 -10.54
C GLU A 177 -1.47 -28.01 -9.83
N ASN A 178 -2.41 -27.66 -8.97
CA ASN A 178 -3.28 -28.60 -8.25
C ASN A 178 -4.46 -29.12 -9.09
N GLY A 179 -4.51 -28.79 -10.39
CA GLY A 179 -5.43 -29.41 -11.36
C GLY A 179 -6.48 -28.48 -11.95
N GLY A 180 -6.60 -27.25 -11.49
CA GLY A 180 -7.47 -26.24 -12.10
C GLY A 180 -6.88 -25.72 -13.40
N LYS A 181 -7.17 -26.37 -14.53
CA LYS A 181 -6.49 -26.11 -15.81
C LYS A 181 -7.24 -25.19 -16.76
N ASP A 182 -8.57 -25.19 -16.71
CA ASP A 182 -9.41 -24.30 -17.55
C ASP A 182 -10.06 -23.22 -16.68
N TRP A 183 -9.67 -21.97 -16.90
CA TRP A 183 -10.10 -20.82 -16.11
C TRP A 183 -11.04 -19.90 -16.87
N GLN A 184 -12.03 -19.40 -16.15
CA GLN A 184 -12.78 -18.19 -16.50
C GLN A 184 -12.52 -17.11 -15.44
N ILE A 185 -12.12 -15.92 -15.84
CA ILE A 185 -11.82 -14.81 -14.92
C ILE A 185 -12.98 -13.82 -14.89
N ILE A 186 -13.38 -13.39 -13.69
CA ILE A 186 -14.33 -12.29 -13.46
C ILE A 186 -13.56 -11.17 -12.73
N TYR A 187 -13.49 -9.97 -13.33
CA TYR A 187 -12.69 -8.87 -12.80
C TYR A 187 -13.43 -7.53 -12.83
N PRO A 188 -13.18 -6.59 -11.89
CA PRO A 188 -13.76 -5.26 -11.94
C PRO A 188 -13.09 -4.41 -13.03
N ASP A 189 -13.89 -3.65 -13.79
CA ASP A 189 -13.41 -2.89 -14.95
C ASP A 189 -12.75 -1.56 -14.56
N TYR A 190 -11.61 -1.66 -13.87
CA TYR A 190 -10.71 -0.52 -13.58
C TYR A 190 -9.27 -1.03 -13.40
N ALA A 191 -8.29 -0.13 -13.14
CA ALA A 191 -6.86 -0.46 -13.16
C ALA A 191 -6.48 -1.72 -12.35
N PHE A 192 -7.02 -1.91 -11.15
CA PHE A 192 -6.79 -3.11 -10.33
C PHE A 192 -7.23 -4.39 -11.04
N GLY A 193 -8.50 -4.44 -11.48
CA GLY A 193 -9.04 -5.66 -12.09
C GLY A 193 -8.39 -6.00 -13.42
N GLN A 194 -8.03 -5.00 -14.20
CA GLN A 194 -7.32 -5.20 -15.49
C GLN A 194 -5.91 -5.74 -15.27
N ASP A 195 -5.19 -5.24 -14.25
CA ASP A 195 -3.85 -5.73 -13.90
C ASP A 195 -3.91 -7.13 -13.27
N MET A 196 -4.88 -7.40 -12.39
CA MET A 196 -5.16 -8.74 -11.85
C MET A 196 -5.46 -9.77 -12.95
N GLU A 197 -6.34 -9.41 -13.90
CA GLU A 197 -6.68 -10.29 -15.03
C GLU A 197 -5.45 -10.65 -15.86
N LYS A 198 -4.60 -9.66 -16.14
CA LYS A 198 -3.34 -9.86 -16.86
C LYS A 198 -2.40 -10.77 -16.07
N SER A 199 -2.10 -10.44 -14.80
CA SER A 199 -1.17 -11.20 -13.97
C SER A 199 -1.62 -12.64 -13.75
N PHE A 200 -2.92 -12.86 -13.50
CA PHE A 200 -3.46 -14.21 -13.35
C PHE A 200 -3.46 -15.00 -14.68
N THR A 201 -3.72 -14.35 -15.81
CA THR A 201 -3.63 -14.99 -17.13
C THR A 201 -2.20 -15.45 -17.42
N GLU A 202 -1.20 -14.64 -17.11
CA GLU A 202 0.22 -14.98 -17.24
C GLU A 202 0.59 -16.15 -16.32
N ALA A 203 0.30 -16.05 -15.01
CA ALA A 203 0.63 -17.08 -14.03
C ALA A 203 -0.06 -18.43 -14.32
N VAL A 204 -1.34 -18.43 -14.68
CA VAL A 204 -2.09 -19.63 -15.08
C VAL A 204 -1.48 -20.27 -16.32
N THR A 205 -1.10 -19.47 -17.32
CA THR A 205 -0.50 -19.96 -18.56
C THR A 205 0.88 -20.57 -18.30
N GLU A 206 1.72 -19.93 -17.50
CA GLU A 206 3.03 -20.43 -17.10
C GLU A 206 2.93 -21.76 -16.33
N ALA A 207 1.91 -21.90 -15.48
CA ALA A 207 1.63 -23.15 -14.76
C ALA A 207 0.99 -24.25 -15.62
N GLY A 208 0.84 -24.02 -16.93
CA GLY A 208 0.30 -24.97 -17.89
C GLY A 208 -1.23 -25.10 -17.87
N GLY A 209 -1.92 -24.05 -17.42
CA GLY A 209 -3.37 -23.87 -17.55
C GLY A 209 -3.73 -23.03 -18.78
N THR A 210 -5.01 -22.71 -18.88
CA THR A 210 -5.57 -21.87 -19.97
C THR A 210 -6.66 -20.97 -19.39
N VAL A 211 -6.59 -19.67 -19.65
CA VAL A 211 -7.70 -18.76 -19.42
C VAL A 211 -8.55 -18.74 -20.68
N SER A 212 -9.69 -19.44 -20.65
CA SER A 212 -10.58 -19.60 -21.81
C SER A 212 -11.52 -18.40 -22.00
N GLY A 213 -11.57 -17.47 -21.03
CA GLY A 213 -12.26 -16.19 -21.16
C GLY A 213 -12.18 -15.33 -19.90
N SER A 214 -12.38 -14.02 -20.11
CA SER A 214 -12.41 -13.01 -19.06
C SER A 214 -13.67 -12.14 -19.18
N ILE A 215 -14.24 -11.77 -18.05
CA ILE A 215 -15.51 -11.05 -17.96
C ILE A 215 -15.32 -9.83 -17.05
N ALA A 216 -15.34 -8.64 -17.65
CA ALA A 216 -15.33 -7.38 -16.90
C ALA A 216 -16.68 -7.11 -16.25
N THR A 217 -16.67 -6.59 -15.03
CA THR A 217 -17.85 -6.16 -14.27
C THR A 217 -17.76 -4.68 -13.94
N PRO A 218 -18.89 -3.97 -13.79
CA PRO A 218 -18.86 -2.64 -13.21
C PRO A 218 -18.20 -2.65 -11.83
N PHE A 219 -17.68 -1.50 -11.41
CA PHE A 219 -17.14 -1.27 -10.07
C PHE A 219 -17.74 0.02 -9.47
N PRO A 220 -18.27 -0.01 -8.24
CA PRO A 220 -18.61 -1.21 -7.48
C PRO A 220 -19.79 -1.98 -8.06
N ASN A 221 -19.97 -3.27 -7.67
CA ASN A 221 -21.07 -4.11 -8.14
C ASN A 221 -21.60 -5.04 -7.03
N ASP A 222 -22.91 -5.10 -6.89
CA ASP A 222 -23.59 -5.95 -5.91
C ASP A 222 -24.27 -7.20 -6.49
N ASN A 223 -24.32 -7.31 -7.84
CA ASN A 223 -25.01 -8.40 -8.51
C ASN A 223 -24.11 -9.10 -9.54
N PHE A 224 -23.65 -10.29 -9.18
CA PHE A 224 -22.76 -11.13 -9.97
C PHE A 224 -23.44 -12.30 -10.66
N SER A 225 -24.75 -12.55 -10.44
CA SER A 225 -25.46 -13.75 -10.92
C SER A 225 -25.35 -13.97 -12.43
N THR A 226 -25.46 -12.91 -13.23
CA THR A 226 -25.34 -12.99 -14.69
C THR A 226 -23.89 -13.29 -15.12
N PHE A 227 -22.91 -12.70 -14.45
CA PHE A 227 -21.49 -12.90 -14.74
C PHE A 227 -21.07 -14.32 -14.37
N LEU A 228 -21.49 -14.83 -13.20
CA LEU A 228 -21.26 -16.21 -12.76
C LEU A 228 -21.91 -17.23 -13.72
N THR A 229 -23.17 -16.99 -14.15
CA THR A 229 -23.83 -17.86 -15.14
C THR A 229 -23.07 -17.90 -16.46
N LYS A 230 -22.56 -16.75 -16.92
CA LYS A 230 -21.77 -16.66 -18.15
C LYS A 230 -20.43 -17.39 -17.99
N ALA A 231 -19.72 -17.17 -16.89
CA ALA A 231 -18.45 -17.83 -16.60
C ALA A 231 -18.61 -19.37 -16.52
N ALA A 232 -19.67 -19.85 -15.87
CA ALA A 232 -19.93 -21.28 -15.71
C ALA A 232 -20.38 -21.97 -17.02
N SER A 233 -20.84 -21.23 -18.05
CA SER A 233 -21.48 -21.79 -19.23
C SER A 233 -20.59 -22.74 -20.08
N GLY A 234 -19.26 -22.59 -19.98
CA GLY A 234 -18.28 -23.44 -20.66
C GLY A 234 -17.89 -24.68 -19.87
N GLY A 235 -18.31 -24.80 -18.61
CA GLY A 235 -17.87 -25.85 -17.70
C GLY A 235 -16.36 -25.78 -17.39
N PRO A 236 -15.83 -24.58 -17.00
CA PRO A 236 -14.42 -24.47 -16.64
C PRO A 236 -14.12 -25.26 -15.37
N ASP A 237 -12.84 -25.57 -15.14
CA ASP A 237 -12.40 -26.14 -13.86
C ASP A 237 -12.47 -25.09 -12.73
N VAL A 238 -12.16 -23.82 -13.08
CA VAL A 238 -12.01 -22.72 -12.12
C VAL A 238 -12.70 -21.45 -12.63
N ILE A 239 -13.46 -20.81 -11.76
CA ILE A 239 -13.80 -19.39 -11.88
C ILE A 239 -12.83 -18.62 -10.98
N GLY A 240 -11.96 -17.80 -11.57
CA GLY A 240 -11.09 -16.86 -10.85
C GLY A 240 -11.83 -15.55 -10.62
N THR A 241 -12.01 -15.14 -9.37
CA THR A 241 -12.54 -13.81 -9.06
C THR A 241 -11.43 -12.85 -8.68
N MET A 242 -11.37 -11.73 -9.39
CA MET A 242 -10.44 -10.63 -9.11
C MET A 242 -11.17 -9.46 -8.40
N GLN A 243 -12.26 -9.78 -7.70
CA GLN A 243 -12.97 -8.82 -6.86
C GLN A 243 -12.29 -8.70 -5.50
N ALA A 244 -12.58 -7.62 -4.76
CA ALA A 244 -12.09 -7.41 -3.41
C ALA A 244 -13.15 -6.74 -2.53
N GLY A 245 -13.04 -6.88 -1.20
CA GLY A 245 -13.93 -6.27 -0.22
C GLY A 245 -15.40 -6.59 -0.47
N GLY A 246 -16.28 -5.60 -0.40
CA GLY A 246 -17.73 -5.80 -0.56
C GLY A 246 -18.16 -6.49 -1.84
N ASP A 247 -17.46 -6.25 -2.96
CA ASP A 247 -17.74 -6.90 -4.23
C ASP A 247 -17.35 -8.38 -4.20
N LEU A 248 -16.22 -8.75 -3.55
CA LEU A 248 -15.83 -10.14 -3.32
C LEU A 248 -16.88 -10.87 -2.47
N ILE A 249 -17.30 -10.28 -1.36
CA ILE A 249 -18.32 -10.85 -0.47
C ILE A 249 -19.61 -11.15 -1.24
N ASN A 250 -20.07 -10.20 -2.06
CA ASN A 250 -21.26 -10.37 -2.89
C ASN A 250 -21.09 -11.48 -3.94
N LEU A 251 -19.94 -11.56 -4.58
CA LEU A 251 -19.67 -12.59 -5.59
C LEU A 251 -19.63 -13.99 -4.94
N VAL A 252 -18.88 -14.18 -3.86
CA VAL A 252 -18.74 -15.47 -3.15
C VAL A 252 -20.09 -15.98 -2.67
N LYS A 253 -20.90 -15.10 -2.05
CA LYS A 253 -22.25 -15.44 -1.64
C LYS A 253 -23.10 -15.96 -2.82
N GLN A 254 -23.09 -15.26 -3.95
CA GLN A 254 -23.88 -15.65 -5.13
C GLN A 254 -23.31 -16.88 -5.83
N TYR A 255 -21.99 -17.12 -5.80
CA TYR A 255 -21.37 -18.35 -6.28
C TYR A 255 -21.86 -19.57 -5.47
N ASN A 256 -21.88 -19.46 -4.13
CA ASN A 256 -22.37 -20.50 -3.24
C ASN A 256 -23.87 -20.75 -3.42
N GLU A 257 -24.69 -19.68 -3.49
CA GLU A 257 -26.13 -19.77 -3.77
C GLU A 257 -26.46 -20.45 -5.12
N ALA A 258 -25.61 -20.26 -6.12
CA ALA A 258 -25.74 -20.90 -7.42
C ALA A 258 -25.33 -22.38 -7.44
N GLY A 259 -24.72 -22.89 -6.36
CA GLY A 259 -24.25 -24.27 -6.24
C GLY A 259 -23.22 -24.65 -7.30
N LEU A 260 -22.34 -23.74 -7.67
CA LEU A 260 -21.34 -23.96 -8.72
C LEU A 260 -20.27 -24.97 -8.29
N ARG A 261 -19.93 -24.98 -7.00
CA ARG A 261 -19.03 -25.98 -6.39
C ARG A 261 -19.55 -27.41 -6.57
N ASP A 262 -20.85 -27.62 -6.38
CA ASP A 262 -21.50 -28.93 -6.56
C ASP A 262 -21.53 -29.38 -8.03
N GLN A 263 -21.38 -28.44 -8.96
CA GLN A 263 -21.23 -28.70 -10.40
C GLN A 263 -19.79 -28.99 -10.81
N GLY A 264 -18.85 -29.01 -9.86
CA GLY A 264 -17.43 -29.30 -10.08
C GLY A 264 -16.62 -28.09 -10.55
N ILE A 265 -17.15 -26.88 -10.41
CA ILE A 265 -16.44 -25.62 -10.76
C ILE A 265 -15.90 -25.02 -9.48
N SER A 266 -14.57 -24.95 -9.33
CA SER A 266 -13.90 -24.33 -8.17
C SER A 266 -13.91 -22.82 -8.26
N LEU A 267 -13.89 -22.13 -7.10
CA LEU A 267 -13.67 -20.69 -7.03
C LEU A 267 -12.22 -20.43 -6.58
N ALA A 268 -11.45 -19.70 -7.36
CA ALA A 268 -10.17 -19.13 -6.96
C ALA A 268 -10.37 -17.63 -6.63
N VAL A 269 -9.93 -17.21 -5.45
CA VAL A 269 -10.03 -15.84 -4.98
C VAL A 269 -8.66 -15.17 -5.14
N GLY A 270 -8.58 -14.18 -6.03
CA GLY A 270 -7.33 -13.50 -6.36
C GLY A 270 -6.81 -12.60 -5.24
N LEU A 271 -7.71 -11.95 -4.52
CA LEU A 271 -7.38 -11.11 -3.35
C LEU A 271 -8.42 -11.32 -2.27
N MET A 272 -7.99 -11.65 -1.06
CA MET A 272 -8.84 -11.85 0.10
C MET A 272 -8.19 -11.28 1.35
N PHE A 273 -8.98 -10.63 2.18
CA PHE A 273 -8.58 -10.14 3.49
C PHE A 273 -9.26 -10.97 4.59
N ILE A 274 -8.63 -11.06 5.75
CA ILE A 274 -9.23 -11.72 6.91
C ILE A 274 -10.60 -11.12 7.29
N THR A 275 -10.79 -9.83 7.03
CA THR A 275 -12.05 -9.11 7.24
C THR A 275 -13.18 -9.58 6.32
N ASP A 276 -12.86 -10.05 5.10
CA ASP A 276 -13.84 -10.63 4.17
C ASP A 276 -14.35 -11.97 4.73
N ILE A 277 -13.42 -12.80 5.25
CA ILE A 277 -13.77 -14.09 5.87
C ILE A 277 -14.64 -13.85 7.12
N HIS A 278 -14.25 -12.89 7.96
CA HIS A 278 -15.03 -12.53 9.14
C HIS A 278 -16.43 -12.04 8.82
N SER A 279 -16.57 -11.24 7.76
CA SER A 279 -17.84 -10.62 7.36
C SER A 279 -18.85 -11.64 6.80
N LEU A 280 -18.39 -12.61 6.01
CA LEU A 280 -19.28 -13.57 5.33
C LEU A 280 -19.42 -14.90 6.09
N GLY A 281 -18.41 -15.23 6.88
CA GLY A 281 -18.31 -16.50 7.61
C GLY A 281 -17.32 -17.47 6.96
N VAL A 282 -16.57 -18.18 7.79
CA VAL A 282 -15.52 -19.11 7.38
C VAL A 282 -16.05 -20.24 6.49
N ASP A 283 -17.28 -20.70 6.74
CA ASP A 283 -17.96 -21.76 5.97
C ASP A 283 -18.16 -21.40 4.49
N GLN A 284 -18.25 -20.12 4.17
CA GLN A 284 -18.44 -19.64 2.79
C GLN A 284 -17.14 -19.69 1.97
N PHE A 285 -16.00 -19.68 2.67
CA PHE A 285 -14.67 -19.71 2.08
C PHE A 285 -13.88 -21.00 2.35
N GLU A 286 -14.46 -21.97 3.07
CA GLU A 286 -13.79 -23.21 3.48
C GLU A 286 -12.96 -23.83 2.35
N GLY A 287 -11.67 -24.12 2.64
CA GLY A 287 -10.74 -24.76 1.72
C GLY A 287 -10.27 -23.85 0.57
N THR A 288 -10.61 -22.55 0.60
CA THR A 288 -10.10 -21.59 -0.38
C THR A 288 -8.62 -21.33 -0.12
N THR A 289 -7.78 -21.61 -1.12
CA THR A 289 -6.35 -21.28 -1.10
C THR A 289 -6.15 -19.87 -1.68
N PHE A 290 -5.33 -19.06 -1.02
CA PHE A 290 -5.01 -17.69 -1.44
C PHE A 290 -3.63 -17.27 -0.96
N THR A 291 -3.13 -16.16 -1.50
CA THR A 291 -1.85 -15.57 -1.07
C THR A 291 -2.12 -14.41 -0.13
N ASP A 292 -1.48 -14.44 1.04
CA ASP A 292 -1.56 -13.40 2.06
C ASP A 292 -0.19 -12.75 2.29
N ALA A 293 -0.17 -11.45 2.49
CA ALA A 293 1.06 -10.71 2.76
C ALA A 293 1.48 -10.82 4.24
N TRP A 294 0.53 -11.05 5.12
CA TRP A 294 0.75 -11.16 6.56
C TRP A 294 -0.51 -11.69 7.26
N TYR A 295 -0.30 -12.47 8.33
CA TYR A 295 -1.38 -13.01 9.16
C TYR A 295 -1.07 -12.78 10.64
N TRP A 296 -2.08 -12.38 11.41
CA TRP A 296 -1.92 -11.97 12.81
C TRP A 296 -1.41 -13.10 13.73
N ASP A 297 -1.68 -14.36 13.42
CA ASP A 297 -1.30 -15.55 14.21
C ASP A 297 -0.11 -16.31 13.62
N MET A 298 0.74 -15.68 12.80
CA MET A 298 1.86 -16.38 12.19
C MET A 298 3.05 -16.59 13.14
N ASP A 299 3.26 -15.72 14.11
CA ASP A 299 4.31 -15.80 15.14
C ASP A 299 3.94 -15.01 16.42
N GLU A 300 4.83 -15.03 17.45
CA GLU A 300 4.57 -14.38 18.74
C GLU A 300 4.51 -12.84 18.60
N GLU A 301 5.42 -12.24 17.82
CA GLU A 301 5.47 -10.81 17.58
C GLU A 301 4.21 -10.30 16.88
N SER A 302 3.75 -11.02 15.87
CA SER A 302 2.51 -10.70 15.14
C SER A 302 1.30 -10.77 16.07
N ARG A 303 1.21 -11.80 16.93
CA ARG A 303 0.13 -11.93 17.93
C ARG A 303 0.12 -10.78 18.94
N GLU A 304 1.28 -10.46 19.53
CA GLU A 304 1.40 -9.37 20.51
C GLU A 304 0.98 -8.02 19.92
N TRP A 305 1.42 -7.72 18.71
CA TRP A 305 1.01 -6.49 18.02
C TRP A 305 -0.49 -6.51 17.67
N ALA A 306 -0.99 -7.62 17.15
CA ALA A 306 -2.39 -7.78 16.78
C ALA A 306 -3.34 -7.73 17.99
N ASP A 307 -2.90 -8.18 19.18
CA ASP A 307 -3.66 -8.04 20.42
C ASP A 307 -3.80 -6.57 20.82
N ARG A 308 -2.73 -5.78 20.72
CA ARG A 308 -2.77 -4.33 20.95
C ARG A 308 -3.70 -3.64 19.95
N PHE A 309 -3.58 -4.00 18.66
CA PHE A 309 -4.45 -3.45 17.62
C PHE A 309 -5.93 -3.79 17.87
N LEU A 310 -6.23 -5.01 18.31
CA LEU A 310 -7.59 -5.42 18.66
C LEU A 310 -8.18 -4.57 19.81
N GLU A 311 -7.37 -4.22 20.81
CA GLU A 311 -7.78 -3.35 21.92
C GLU A 311 -8.13 -1.94 21.43
N GLU A 312 -7.38 -1.39 20.49
CA GLU A 312 -7.56 -0.03 19.95
C GLU A 312 -8.66 0.05 18.87
N ALA A 313 -8.66 -0.90 17.92
CA ALA A 313 -9.53 -0.89 16.73
C ALA A 313 -10.84 -1.68 16.90
N GLY A 314 -10.90 -2.59 17.89
CA GLY A 314 -12.06 -3.47 18.11
C GLY A 314 -12.20 -4.62 17.10
N SER A 315 -11.19 -4.86 16.26
CA SER A 315 -11.10 -5.97 15.30
C SER A 315 -9.66 -6.43 15.13
N ARG A 316 -9.44 -7.68 14.71
CA ARG A 316 -8.10 -8.11 14.31
C ARG A 316 -7.63 -7.38 13.05
N PRO A 317 -6.32 -7.09 12.93
CA PRO A 317 -5.78 -6.42 11.76
C PRO A 317 -5.76 -7.32 10.53
N SER A 318 -6.00 -6.71 9.36
CA SER A 318 -5.60 -7.28 8.08
C SER A 318 -4.13 -6.98 7.79
N PHE A 319 -3.57 -7.59 6.74
CA PHE A 319 -2.23 -7.25 6.28
C PHE A 319 -2.09 -5.76 5.85
N ALA A 320 -3.18 -5.12 5.39
CA ALA A 320 -3.14 -3.70 5.07
C ALA A 320 -2.96 -2.82 6.33
N HIS A 321 -3.57 -3.18 7.45
CA HIS A 321 -3.36 -2.48 8.71
C HIS A 321 -1.92 -2.64 9.20
N ALA A 322 -1.38 -3.86 9.20
CA ALA A 322 0.01 -4.13 9.56
C ALA A 322 1.00 -3.43 8.62
N GLY A 323 0.70 -3.39 7.32
CA GLY A 323 1.47 -2.66 6.32
C GLY A 323 1.46 -1.14 6.53
N ASN A 324 0.33 -0.55 6.92
CA ASN A 324 0.24 0.88 7.25
C ASN A 324 1.05 1.23 8.51
N TYR A 325 1.00 0.37 9.53
CA TYR A 325 1.85 0.50 10.71
C TYR A 325 3.34 0.47 10.33
N SER A 326 3.77 -0.57 9.57
CA SER A 326 5.14 -0.73 9.11
C SER A 326 5.62 0.48 8.31
N ALA A 327 4.85 0.91 7.31
CA ALA A 327 5.20 2.04 6.46
C ALA A 327 5.34 3.36 7.25
N ALA A 328 4.43 3.64 8.17
CA ALA A 328 4.50 4.81 9.04
C ALA A 328 5.71 4.75 9.96
N LEU A 329 5.99 3.58 10.57
CA LEU A 329 7.15 3.38 11.44
C LEU A 329 8.45 3.58 10.67
N GLN A 330 8.61 2.98 9.48
CA GLN A 330 9.82 3.12 8.65
C GLN A 330 10.03 4.54 8.16
N TYR A 331 8.96 5.29 7.86
CA TYR A 331 9.05 6.72 7.57
C TYR A 331 9.59 7.50 8.78
N LEU A 332 9.04 7.29 9.97
CA LEU A 332 9.50 7.96 11.20
C LEU A 332 10.93 7.55 11.59
N GLU A 333 11.32 6.29 11.36
CA GLU A 333 12.70 5.82 11.55
C GLU A 333 13.67 6.51 10.57
N ALA A 334 13.26 6.74 9.32
CA ALA A 334 14.06 7.49 8.36
C ALA A 334 14.18 8.97 8.74
N VAL A 335 13.10 9.60 9.22
CA VAL A 335 13.13 10.96 9.80
C VAL A 335 14.07 11.02 11.00
N GLN A 336 14.04 10.03 11.89
CA GLN A 336 14.95 9.93 13.04
C GLN A 336 16.42 9.83 12.62
N ALA A 337 16.69 9.02 11.61
CA ALA A 337 18.07 8.76 11.14
C ALA A 337 18.66 9.95 10.39
N THR A 338 17.85 10.68 9.66
CA THR A 338 18.28 11.77 8.77
C THR A 338 18.11 13.16 9.40
N GLU A 339 17.35 13.26 10.49
CA GLU A 339 17.00 14.51 11.18
C GLU A 339 16.32 15.55 10.24
N THR A 340 15.53 15.07 9.25
CA THR A 340 14.82 15.92 8.29
C THR A 340 13.54 15.26 7.77
N ASP A 341 12.63 16.05 7.22
CA ASP A 341 11.43 15.65 6.46
C ASP A 341 11.61 15.83 4.94
N ASP A 342 12.83 16.18 4.49
CA ASP A 342 13.13 16.36 3.07
C ASP A 342 12.98 15.04 2.30
N ALA A 343 12.06 15.01 1.34
CA ALA A 343 11.70 13.78 0.63
C ALA A 343 12.88 13.16 -0.13
N ASP A 344 13.75 13.96 -0.77
CA ASP A 344 14.92 13.45 -1.49
C ASP A 344 15.88 12.72 -0.51
N THR A 345 16.08 13.29 0.69
CA THR A 345 16.93 12.70 1.75
C THR A 345 16.32 11.42 2.35
N ILE A 346 15.01 11.41 2.59
CA ILE A 346 14.29 10.20 3.08
C ILE A 346 14.38 9.07 2.05
N VAL A 347 14.17 9.38 0.77
CA VAL A 347 14.31 8.39 -0.33
C VAL A 347 15.73 7.80 -0.35
N GLU A 348 16.77 8.63 -0.18
CA GLU A 348 18.17 8.16 -0.16
C GLU A 348 18.44 7.21 1.02
N ASP A 349 17.89 7.48 2.22
CA ASP A 349 18.01 6.60 3.40
C ASP A 349 17.30 5.26 3.20
N LEU A 350 16.14 5.27 2.56
CA LEU A 350 15.31 4.07 2.37
C LEU A 350 15.81 3.17 1.23
N ASN A 351 16.53 3.72 0.23
CA ASN A 351 16.96 2.99 -0.94
C ASN A 351 17.91 1.83 -0.60
N GLY A 352 17.49 0.60 -0.94
CA GLY A 352 18.25 -0.62 -0.72
C GLY A 352 18.26 -1.10 0.73
N LYS A 353 17.50 -0.48 1.61
CA LYS A 353 17.44 -0.80 3.04
C LYS A 353 16.82 -2.18 3.26
N GLU A 354 17.48 -2.99 4.09
CA GLU A 354 16.91 -4.21 4.66
C GLU A 354 16.08 -3.82 5.88
N VAL A 355 14.88 -4.34 5.99
CA VAL A 355 13.91 -3.99 7.04
C VAL A 355 13.30 -5.24 7.64
N GLU A 356 13.28 -5.30 8.97
CA GLU A 356 12.60 -6.29 9.77
C GLU A 356 11.67 -5.57 10.76
N ASP A 357 10.39 -5.86 10.72
CA ASP A 357 9.40 -5.39 11.69
C ASP A 357 8.21 -6.36 11.76
N VAL A 358 7.15 -5.99 12.47
CA VAL A 358 5.99 -6.87 12.65
C VAL A 358 5.34 -7.31 11.33
N PHE A 359 5.42 -6.51 10.28
CA PHE A 359 4.88 -6.81 8.95
C PHE A 359 5.92 -7.45 8.03
N LEU A 360 7.11 -6.85 7.95
CA LEU A 360 8.16 -7.25 7.02
C LEU A 360 9.02 -8.38 7.61
N ARG A 361 9.02 -9.54 6.96
CA ARG A 361 9.95 -10.65 7.23
C ARG A 361 10.87 -10.82 6.03
N ASN A 362 12.19 -10.82 6.25
CA ASN A 362 13.20 -10.74 5.20
C ASN A 362 12.95 -9.57 4.24
N GLY A 363 12.52 -8.44 4.79
CA GLY A 363 12.10 -7.27 4.05
C GLY A 363 13.26 -6.50 3.43
N LYS A 364 13.05 -5.96 2.22
CA LYS A 364 13.99 -5.10 1.53
C LYS A 364 13.27 -4.08 0.66
N ILE A 365 13.69 -2.84 0.74
CA ILE A 365 13.25 -1.76 -0.14
C ILE A 365 14.16 -1.75 -1.37
N ARG A 366 13.67 -2.14 -2.55
CA ARG A 366 14.46 -2.11 -3.78
C ARG A 366 14.71 -0.65 -4.21
N ALA A 367 15.95 -0.32 -4.54
CA ALA A 367 16.32 1.02 -5.00
C ALA A 367 15.92 1.27 -6.47
N GLU A 368 15.74 0.21 -7.24
CA GLU A 368 15.50 0.27 -8.68
C GLU A 368 14.08 0.67 -9.06
N ASP A 369 13.11 0.31 -8.22
CA ASP A 369 11.69 0.52 -8.52
C ASP A 369 10.84 0.86 -7.28
N HIS A 370 11.47 0.98 -6.11
CA HIS A 370 10.83 1.23 -4.81
C HIS A 370 9.75 0.19 -4.42
N ARG A 371 9.84 -1.02 -4.96
CA ARG A 371 9.07 -2.14 -4.43
C ARG A 371 9.66 -2.62 -3.11
N VAL A 372 8.85 -2.67 -2.07
CA VAL A 372 9.22 -3.32 -0.81
C VAL A 372 8.91 -4.80 -0.93
N ILE A 373 9.94 -5.61 -1.04
CA ILE A 373 9.82 -7.07 -1.12
C ILE A 373 9.97 -7.69 0.26
N HIS A 374 9.22 -8.73 0.54
CA HIS A 374 9.23 -9.47 1.81
C HIS A 374 8.67 -10.89 1.62
N ASP A 375 8.85 -11.76 2.59
CA ASP A 375 8.20 -13.07 2.58
C ASP A 375 6.69 -12.91 2.59
N VAL A 376 6.01 -13.75 1.79
CA VAL A 376 4.54 -13.81 1.73
C VAL A 376 4.08 -15.24 1.94
N TYR A 377 2.80 -15.44 2.16
CA TYR A 377 2.27 -16.71 2.65
C TYR A 377 1.18 -17.26 1.75
N LEU A 378 1.35 -18.53 1.35
CA LEU A 378 0.24 -19.28 0.80
C LEU A 378 -0.60 -19.79 1.97
N ALA A 379 -1.86 -19.45 2.00
CA ALA A 379 -2.79 -19.78 3.06
C ALA A 379 -4.01 -20.53 2.52
N GLU A 380 -4.68 -21.26 3.41
CA GLU A 380 -5.97 -21.91 3.17
C GLU A 380 -6.95 -21.51 4.27
N VAL A 381 -8.18 -21.21 3.92
CA VAL A 381 -9.24 -20.93 4.88
C VAL A 381 -9.62 -22.24 5.59
N LYS A 382 -9.58 -22.21 6.92
CA LYS A 382 -9.92 -23.34 7.80
C LYS A 382 -11.35 -23.83 7.59
N ALA A 383 -11.57 -25.13 7.85
CA ALA A 383 -12.91 -25.64 8.04
C ALA A 383 -13.52 -25.08 9.36
N PRO A 384 -14.84 -24.93 9.46
CA PRO A 384 -15.47 -24.35 10.67
C PRO A 384 -15.15 -25.07 11.98
N ASP A 385 -14.86 -26.38 11.92
CA ASP A 385 -14.49 -27.21 13.10
C ASP A 385 -12.98 -27.12 13.46
N GLU A 386 -12.17 -26.48 12.64
CA GLU A 386 -10.76 -26.18 12.90
C GLU A 386 -10.56 -24.81 13.57
N VAL A 387 -11.55 -23.91 13.51
CA VAL A 387 -11.50 -22.57 14.11
C VAL A 387 -11.54 -22.69 15.64
N THR A 388 -10.52 -22.21 16.32
CA THR A 388 -10.38 -22.30 17.77
C THR A 388 -10.85 -21.06 18.52
N GLU A 389 -10.81 -19.90 17.85
CA GLU A 389 -11.27 -18.62 18.36
C GLU A 389 -11.67 -17.68 17.21
N ASP A 390 -12.31 -16.56 17.52
CA ASP A 390 -12.66 -15.56 16.53
C ASP A 390 -11.41 -15.04 15.82
N TRP A 391 -11.47 -14.92 14.47
CA TRP A 391 -10.37 -14.52 13.59
C TRP A 391 -9.28 -15.58 13.35
N ASP A 392 -9.37 -16.75 13.95
CA ASP A 392 -8.47 -17.88 13.66
C ASP A 392 -8.92 -18.62 12.39
N TYR A 393 -8.81 -17.97 11.22
CA TYR A 393 -9.44 -18.44 9.98
C TYR A 393 -8.50 -19.06 8.96
N GLN A 394 -7.18 -18.99 9.17
CA GLN A 394 -6.20 -19.40 8.17
C GLN A 394 -5.25 -20.49 8.66
N ASN A 395 -4.95 -21.42 7.78
CA ASN A 395 -3.79 -22.31 7.86
C ASN A 395 -2.71 -21.81 6.91
N ILE A 396 -1.54 -21.43 7.41
CA ILE A 396 -0.39 -21.11 6.57
C ILE A 396 0.17 -22.42 6.01
N LEU A 397 0.11 -22.59 4.70
CA LEU A 397 0.54 -23.80 4.00
C LEU A 397 2.02 -23.74 3.63
N ASN A 398 2.50 -22.57 3.22
CA ASN A 398 3.87 -22.34 2.77
C ASN A 398 4.25 -20.88 2.88
N THR A 399 5.54 -20.61 3.08
CA THR A 399 6.14 -19.30 2.92
C THR A 399 6.77 -19.20 1.53
N ILE A 400 6.45 -18.15 0.79
CA ILE A 400 7.04 -17.81 -0.50
C ILE A 400 8.10 -16.74 -0.22
N PRO A 401 9.40 -17.02 -0.48
CA PRO A 401 10.45 -16.07 -0.22
C PRO A 401 10.30 -14.77 -1.03
N ALA A 402 10.75 -13.65 -0.46
CA ALA A 402 10.64 -12.32 -1.04
C ALA A 402 11.05 -12.25 -2.53
N GLU A 403 12.20 -12.82 -2.87
CA GLU A 403 12.74 -12.81 -4.24
C GLU A 403 11.92 -13.65 -5.24
N GLU A 404 11.09 -14.58 -4.76
CA GLU A 404 10.21 -15.42 -5.58
C GLU A 404 8.78 -14.85 -5.65
N ALA A 405 8.39 -14.06 -4.66
CA ALA A 405 7.04 -13.53 -4.52
C ALA A 405 6.76 -12.36 -5.48
N PHE A 406 7.74 -11.49 -5.67
CA PHE A 406 7.57 -10.24 -6.40
C PHE A 406 8.23 -10.25 -7.76
N GLN A 407 7.69 -9.44 -8.69
CA GLN A 407 8.18 -9.35 -10.06
C GLN A 407 9.67 -8.97 -10.09
N PRO A 408 10.51 -9.64 -10.90
CA PRO A 408 11.89 -9.24 -11.13
C PRO A 408 11.99 -7.80 -11.68
N VAL A 409 13.02 -7.07 -11.25
CA VAL A 409 13.21 -5.66 -11.64
C VAL A 409 13.30 -5.49 -13.16
N ASP A 410 13.98 -6.39 -13.86
CA ASP A 410 14.15 -6.35 -15.32
C ASP A 410 12.87 -6.63 -16.12
N GLU A 411 11.82 -7.13 -15.44
CA GLU A 411 10.50 -7.36 -16.00
C GLU A 411 9.49 -6.25 -15.62
N SER A 412 9.81 -5.39 -14.64
CA SER A 412 8.88 -4.37 -14.12
C SER A 412 8.57 -3.26 -15.12
N GLY A 413 9.52 -2.92 -16.00
CA GLY A 413 9.40 -1.80 -16.93
C GLY A 413 9.55 -0.42 -16.27
N CYS A 414 10.04 -0.36 -15.02
CA CYS A 414 10.37 0.89 -14.35
C CYS A 414 11.63 1.52 -14.96
N GLU A 415 11.57 2.80 -15.29
CA GLU A 415 12.68 3.60 -15.80
C GLU A 415 13.02 4.76 -14.84
N MET A 416 13.14 4.46 -13.54
CA MET A 416 13.71 5.43 -12.60
C MET A 416 15.20 5.55 -12.87
N GLY A 417 15.61 6.65 -13.52
CA GLY A 417 16.97 6.93 -13.93
C GLY A 417 17.63 8.03 -13.14
#